data_d9991841686f66f0ce696bd12b77161c
#
_entry.id   d9991841686f66f0ce696bd12b77161c
#
_cell.length_a   1.000
_cell.length_b   1.000
_cell.length_c   1.000
_cell.angle_alpha   90.00
_cell.angle_beta   90.00
_cell.angle_gamma   90.00
#
_symmetry.space_group_name_H-M   'P 1'
#
loop_
_entity.id
_entity.type
_entity.pdbx_description
1 polymer ?
#
loop_
_entity_poly.entity_id
_entity_poly.type
_entity_poly.pdbx_seq_one_letter_code
_entity_poly.pdbx_strand_id
1 'polypeptide(L)'
;MAWFDHEGCSLHYEEYGHGTPLILIHGLGSSSQDWELQIPVLARHYRLIVVDVRGHGRSDKPRERYSIQGFTFDLLALIEHLDLPPAHVVGLSMGGMIAFQLAVDEPAQVKSLCIVNSAPEVKVRSADDYWQWAKRWSLARVLSLATIGKALGDRLFPKPHQADLRRKMAERWAKNDKRAYLASFDAIVGWGVQERLSRITCPTLVIRADHDYTPVAQKELYVKLLPDARLVVIEDSRHATPLDQPEVFNATLLDFLKTVETTPQDH
;
A
#
# COMPACT_ATOMS: atom_id res chain seq x y z
N MET A 1 9.91 17.38 1.30
CA MET A 1 9.56 16.76 2.61
C MET A 1 8.72 17.76 3.37
N ALA A 2 7.56 17.36 3.80
CA ALA A 2 6.62 18.21 4.51
C ALA A 2 5.93 17.42 5.64
N TRP A 3 5.27 18.17 6.50
CA TRP A 3 4.54 17.64 7.65
C TRP A 3 3.21 18.36 7.73
N PHE A 4 2.17 17.65 8.14
CA PHE A 4 0.89 18.25 8.51
C PHE A 4 0.38 17.59 9.79
N ASP A 5 -0.42 18.32 10.54
CA ASP A 5 -1.03 17.81 11.77
C ASP A 5 -2.47 17.37 11.51
N HIS A 6 -2.82 16.17 11.96
CA HIS A 6 -4.17 15.68 11.98
C HIS A 6 -4.47 15.06 13.33
N GLU A 7 -5.39 15.67 14.08
CA GLU A 7 -5.80 15.25 15.43
C GLU A 7 -4.62 15.08 16.42
N GLY A 8 -3.65 16.00 16.37
CA GLY A 8 -2.47 15.99 17.22
C GLY A 8 -1.42 14.93 16.86
N CYS A 9 -1.54 14.34 15.66
CA CYS A 9 -0.56 13.44 15.09
C CYS A 9 0.14 14.14 13.92
N SER A 10 1.45 14.35 14.02
CA SER A 10 2.25 14.92 12.95
C SER A 10 2.57 13.85 11.91
N LEU A 11 2.09 14.05 10.69
CA LEU A 11 2.18 13.10 9.59
C LEU A 11 3.14 13.61 8.53
N HIS A 12 4.07 12.75 8.13
CA HIS A 12 5.10 13.07 7.14
C HIS A 12 4.67 12.66 5.75
N TYR A 13 4.96 13.51 4.77
CA TYR A 13 4.84 13.21 3.35
C TYR A 13 5.95 13.87 2.54
N GLU A 14 6.15 13.37 1.34
CA GLU A 14 7.11 13.91 0.40
C GLU A 14 6.38 14.26 -0.91
N GLU A 15 6.70 15.42 -1.49
CA GLU A 15 6.19 15.83 -2.79
C GLU A 15 7.29 15.83 -3.84
N TYR A 16 6.96 15.36 -5.05
CA TYR A 16 7.86 15.38 -6.20
C TYR A 16 7.05 15.64 -7.49
N GLY A 17 7.70 16.29 -8.47
CA GLY A 17 7.08 16.51 -9.77
C GLY A 17 5.96 17.54 -9.74
N HIS A 18 5.12 17.52 -10.75
CA HIS A 18 3.97 18.43 -10.95
C HIS A 18 2.90 17.76 -11.83
N GLY A 19 1.73 18.38 -11.94
CA GLY A 19 0.62 17.88 -12.76
C GLY A 19 -0.45 17.15 -11.93
N THR A 20 -1.09 16.13 -12.52
CA THR A 20 -2.14 15.35 -11.87
C THR A 20 -1.61 14.66 -10.59
N PRO A 21 -2.29 14.76 -9.44
CA PRO A 21 -1.82 14.13 -8.22
C PRO A 21 -1.85 12.61 -8.30
N LEU A 22 -0.77 12.00 -7.80
CA LEU A 22 -0.59 10.55 -7.65
C LEU A 22 -0.11 10.24 -6.24
N ILE A 23 -0.96 9.63 -5.45
CA ILE A 23 -0.69 9.28 -4.05
C ILE A 23 -0.11 7.86 -3.97
N LEU A 24 1.02 7.70 -3.28
CA LEU A 24 1.72 6.43 -3.09
C LEU A 24 1.69 6.03 -1.61
N ILE A 25 1.10 4.87 -1.29
CA ILE A 25 0.86 4.38 0.07
C ILE A 25 1.60 3.06 0.27
N HIS A 26 2.55 3.04 1.22
CA HIS A 26 3.41 1.89 1.52
C HIS A 26 2.70 0.77 2.31
N GLY A 27 3.38 -0.38 2.44
CA GLY A 27 2.92 -1.54 3.22
C GLY A 27 3.23 -1.49 4.71
N LEU A 28 2.74 -2.49 5.45
CA LEU A 28 2.99 -2.66 6.88
C LEU A 28 4.49 -2.77 7.19
N GLY A 29 4.95 -2.02 8.17
CA GLY A 29 6.35 -2.02 8.63
C GLY A 29 7.33 -1.35 7.66
N SER A 30 6.81 -0.59 6.67
CA SER A 30 7.60 0.14 5.70
C SER A 30 7.41 1.65 5.80
N SER A 31 7.71 2.40 4.73
CA SER A 31 7.62 3.86 4.67
C SER A 31 7.61 4.34 3.22
N SER A 32 7.60 5.65 3.01
CA SER A 32 7.81 6.31 1.71
C SER A 32 9.00 5.75 0.91
N GLN A 33 10.00 5.17 1.58
CA GLN A 33 11.16 4.55 0.96
C GLN A 33 10.87 3.33 0.08
N ASP A 34 9.68 2.71 0.19
CA ASP A 34 9.27 1.62 -0.73
C ASP A 34 9.15 2.09 -2.18
N TRP A 35 9.02 3.40 -2.38
CA TRP A 35 8.80 4.03 -3.68
C TRP A 35 10.06 4.65 -4.28
N GLU A 36 11.25 4.39 -3.69
CA GLU A 36 12.53 5.01 -4.11
C GLU A 36 12.86 4.80 -5.60
N LEU A 37 12.41 3.67 -6.20
CA LEU A 37 12.63 3.35 -7.60
C LEU A 37 11.49 3.83 -8.53
N GLN A 38 10.35 4.24 -7.97
CA GLN A 38 9.20 4.79 -8.68
C GLN A 38 9.28 6.31 -8.82
N ILE A 39 9.73 6.98 -7.77
CA ILE A 39 9.79 8.44 -7.69
C ILE A 39 10.51 9.07 -8.90
N PRO A 40 11.73 8.65 -9.30
CA PRO A 40 12.44 9.28 -10.41
C PRO A 40 11.76 9.14 -11.78
N VAL A 41 10.91 8.11 -11.93
CA VAL A 41 10.20 7.82 -13.17
C VAL A 41 8.85 8.55 -13.19
N LEU A 42 8.05 8.37 -12.13
CA LEU A 42 6.68 8.89 -12.06
C LEU A 42 6.63 10.41 -11.88
N ALA A 43 7.58 11.02 -11.17
CA ALA A 43 7.66 12.47 -10.95
C ALA A 43 7.88 13.29 -12.24
N ARG A 44 8.23 12.64 -13.34
CA ARG A 44 8.32 13.28 -14.67
C ARG A 44 6.95 13.58 -15.27
N HIS A 45 5.90 12.92 -14.77
CA HIS A 45 4.58 12.94 -15.36
C HIS A 45 3.48 13.36 -14.39
N TYR A 46 3.70 13.20 -13.06
CA TYR A 46 2.69 13.36 -12.01
C TYR A 46 3.24 14.19 -10.84
N ARG A 47 2.33 14.85 -10.12
CA ARG A 47 2.61 15.39 -8.78
C ARG A 47 2.48 14.24 -7.79
N LEU A 48 3.61 13.70 -7.37
CA LEU A 48 3.64 12.58 -6.42
C LEU A 48 3.45 13.08 -5.00
N ILE A 49 2.56 12.42 -4.26
CA ILE A 49 2.37 12.58 -2.82
C ILE A 49 2.72 11.22 -2.19
N VAL A 50 3.91 11.11 -1.60
CA VAL A 50 4.42 9.87 -1.04
C VAL A 50 4.30 9.95 0.48
N VAL A 51 3.40 9.15 1.07
CA VAL A 51 3.04 9.28 2.48
C VAL A 51 3.78 8.30 3.37
N ASP A 52 4.10 8.73 4.59
CA ASP A 52 4.40 7.85 5.70
C ASP A 52 3.13 7.70 6.55
N VAL A 53 2.51 6.52 6.53
CA VAL A 53 1.29 6.24 7.30
C VAL A 53 1.56 6.38 8.80
N ARG A 54 0.56 6.87 9.57
CA ARG A 54 0.61 6.93 11.05
C ARG A 54 1.27 5.67 11.64
N GLY A 55 2.20 5.82 12.55
CA GLY A 55 2.94 4.70 13.14
C GLY A 55 4.14 4.20 12.34
N HIS A 56 4.40 4.76 11.14
CA HIS A 56 5.45 4.33 10.22
C HIS A 56 6.38 5.47 9.83
N GLY A 57 7.53 5.10 9.27
CA GLY A 57 8.49 6.04 8.71
C GLY A 57 8.83 7.18 9.67
N ARG A 58 8.68 8.40 9.20
CA ARG A 58 8.90 9.64 9.94
C ARG A 58 7.65 10.15 10.66
N SER A 59 6.45 9.69 10.26
CA SER A 59 5.20 10.05 10.94
C SER A 59 5.20 9.68 12.41
N ASP A 60 4.44 10.40 13.22
CA ASP A 60 4.26 10.15 14.65
C ASP A 60 3.72 8.75 14.92
N LYS A 61 3.99 8.27 16.13
CA LYS A 61 3.67 6.92 16.59
C LYS A 61 2.84 6.99 17.87
N PRO A 62 1.62 7.58 17.83
CA PRO A 62 0.79 7.77 19.02
C PRO A 62 0.46 6.44 19.70
N ARG A 63 0.23 6.49 21.02
CA ARG A 63 -0.10 5.32 21.83
C ARG A 63 -1.60 5.08 21.86
N GLU A 64 -2.17 4.76 20.70
CA GLU A 64 -3.59 4.51 20.53
C GLU A 64 -3.83 3.23 19.72
N ARG A 65 -5.08 2.84 19.59
CA ARG A 65 -5.47 1.75 18.73
C ARG A 65 -5.54 2.24 17.29
N TYR A 66 -4.81 1.56 16.39
CA TYR A 66 -4.86 1.86 14.97
C TYR A 66 -5.95 1.07 14.26
N SER A 67 -6.42 1.61 13.13
CA SER A 67 -7.35 0.94 12.23
C SER A 67 -7.09 1.38 10.79
N ILE A 68 -7.48 0.55 9.82
CA ILE A 68 -7.40 0.94 8.40
C ILE A 68 -8.27 2.17 8.13
N GLN A 69 -9.44 2.27 8.78
CA GLN A 69 -10.30 3.45 8.72
C GLN A 69 -9.59 4.71 9.24
N GLY A 70 -8.87 4.62 10.38
CA GLY A 70 -8.11 5.75 10.93
C GLY A 70 -6.97 6.20 9.98
N PHE A 71 -6.25 5.25 9.39
CA PHE A 71 -5.25 5.57 8.37
C PHE A 71 -5.86 6.23 7.12
N THR A 72 -7.09 5.86 6.76
CA THR A 72 -7.82 6.48 5.65
C THR A 72 -8.24 7.91 6.00
N PHE A 73 -8.66 8.18 7.24
CA PHE A 73 -8.96 9.53 7.70
C PHE A 73 -7.74 10.45 7.67
N ASP A 74 -6.56 9.93 8.05
CA ASP A 74 -5.30 10.67 7.89
C ASP A 74 -5.03 11.04 6.44
N LEU A 75 -5.26 10.11 5.52
CA LEU A 75 -5.07 10.34 4.09
C LEU A 75 -6.06 11.36 3.52
N LEU A 76 -7.33 11.29 3.94
CA LEU A 76 -8.35 12.27 3.58
C LEU A 76 -7.99 13.67 4.08
N ALA A 77 -7.56 13.79 5.33
CA ALA A 77 -7.10 15.06 5.88
C ALA A 77 -5.89 15.62 5.11
N LEU A 78 -4.99 14.76 4.61
CA LEU A 78 -3.88 15.19 3.75
C LEU A 78 -4.39 15.68 2.38
N ILE A 79 -5.33 14.99 1.76
CA ILE A 79 -5.96 15.38 0.49
C ILE A 79 -6.59 16.77 0.65
N GLU A 80 -7.34 17.00 1.72
CA GLU A 80 -7.95 18.29 2.06
C GLU A 80 -6.90 19.37 2.35
N HIS A 81 -5.88 19.06 3.16
CA HIS A 81 -4.79 19.98 3.49
C HIS A 81 -4.03 20.50 2.27
N LEU A 82 -3.86 19.64 1.26
CA LEU A 82 -3.17 19.96 0.01
C LEU A 82 -4.09 20.50 -1.08
N ASP A 83 -5.40 20.62 -0.80
CA ASP A 83 -6.45 21.01 -1.75
C ASP A 83 -6.32 20.22 -3.07
N LEU A 84 -6.19 18.89 -2.96
CA LEU A 84 -5.99 18.04 -4.13
C LEU A 84 -7.31 17.82 -4.88
N PRO A 85 -7.31 17.97 -6.21
CA PRO A 85 -8.38 17.43 -7.04
C PRO A 85 -8.38 15.88 -6.96
N PRO A 86 -9.40 15.19 -7.51
CA PRO A 86 -9.43 13.74 -7.55
C PRO A 86 -8.09 13.16 -8.02
N ALA A 87 -7.49 12.28 -7.20
CA ALA A 87 -6.12 11.80 -7.36
C ALA A 87 -6.07 10.34 -7.85
N HIS A 88 -5.02 9.99 -8.56
CA HIS A 88 -4.64 8.59 -8.72
C HIS A 88 -4.11 8.06 -7.38
N VAL A 89 -4.52 6.86 -6.97
CA VAL A 89 -4.12 6.27 -5.69
C VAL A 89 -3.49 4.91 -5.91
N VAL A 90 -2.25 4.73 -5.45
CA VAL A 90 -1.51 3.46 -5.54
C VAL A 90 -1.20 2.98 -4.12
N GLY A 91 -1.62 1.77 -3.79
CA GLY A 91 -1.39 1.19 -2.46
C GLY A 91 -0.76 -0.20 -2.53
N LEU A 92 0.36 -0.38 -1.80
CA LEU A 92 1.02 -1.66 -1.63
C LEU A 92 0.56 -2.34 -0.34
N SER A 93 0.08 -3.59 -0.40
CA SER A 93 -0.24 -4.40 0.78
C SER A 93 -1.22 -3.68 1.73
N MET A 94 -0.83 -3.31 2.95
CA MET A 94 -1.63 -2.48 3.86
C MET A 94 -2.03 -1.14 3.21
N GLY A 95 -1.15 -0.52 2.44
CA GLY A 95 -1.48 0.68 1.67
C GLY A 95 -2.59 0.44 0.65
N GLY A 96 -2.68 -0.77 0.07
CA GLY A 96 -3.78 -1.18 -0.79
C GLY A 96 -5.11 -1.33 -0.04
N MET A 97 -5.08 -1.73 1.24
CA MET A 97 -6.27 -1.77 2.10
C MET A 97 -6.77 -0.34 2.40
N ILE A 98 -5.85 0.59 2.68
CA ILE A 98 -6.16 2.01 2.88
C ILE A 98 -6.75 2.61 1.59
N ALA A 99 -6.16 2.29 0.44
CA ALA A 99 -6.64 2.74 -0.87
C ALA A 99 -8.04 2.19 -1.21
N PHE A 100 -8.33 0.92 -0.92
CA PHE A 100 -9.67 0.35 -1.02
C PHE A 100 -10.68 1.05 -0.10
N GLN A 101 -10.29 1.29 1.17
CA GLN A 101 -11.16 1.96 2.13
C GLN A 101 -11.49 3.38 1.65
N LEU A 102 -10.49 4.14 1.19
CA LEU A 102 -10.69 5.47 0.61
C LEU A 102 -11.66 5.43 -0.58
N ALA A 103 -11.44 4.52 -1.52
CA ALA A 103 -12.23 4.44 -2.73
C ALA A 103 -13.70 4.02 -2.49
N VAL A 104 -13.99 3.24 -1.44
CA VAL A 104 -15.39 2.90 -1.09
C VAL A 104 -16.09 3.96 -0.26
N ASP A 105 -15.34 4.74 0.54
CA ASP A 105 -15.92 5.77 1.40
C ASP A 105 -16.06 7.12 0.64
N GLU A 106 -15.03 7.49 -0.14
CA GLU A 106 -14.92 8.77 -0.84
C GLU A 106 -14.57 8.57 -2.33
N PRO A 107 -15.43 7.90 -3.11
CA PRO A 107 -15.14 7.58 -4.51
C PRO A 107 -14.87 8.82 -5.37
N ALA A 108 -15.44 9.97 -5.03
CA ALA A 108 -15.22 11.23 -5.73
C ALA A 108 -13.78 11.78 -5.59
N GLN A 109 -13.03 11.35 -4.57
CA GLN A 109 -11.64 11.76 -4.37
C GLN A 109 -10.64 10.90 -5.17
N VAL A 110 -11.10 9.79 -5.77
CA VAL A 110 -10.24 8.82 -6.44
C VAL A 110 -10.45 8.83 -7.95
N LYS A 111 -9.49 9.38 -8.69
CA LYS A 111 -9.50 9.41 -10.16
C LYS A 111 -9.24 8.02 -10.77
N SER A 112 -8.33 7.26 -10.19
CA SER A 112 -8.11 5.85 -10.48
C SER A 112 -7.43 5.15 -9.30
N LEU A 113 -7.56 3.83 -9.24
CA LEU A 113 -7.07 3.00 -8.15
C LEU A 113 -6.06 1.96 -8.66
N CYS A 114 -4.89 1.87 -8.05
CA CYS A 114 -3.95 0.79 -8.31
C CYS A 114 -3.65 0.02 -7.01
N ILE A 115 -4.05 -1.24 -6.96
CA ILE A 115 -3.89 -2.13 -5.82
C ILE A 115 -2.75 -3.11 -6.08
N VAL A 116 -1.69 -3.04 -5.26
CA VAL A 116 -0.49 -3.85 -5.42
C VAL A 116 -0.39 -4.88 -4.31
N ASN A 117 -0.41 -6.16 -4.65
CA ASN A 117 -0.25 -7.27 -3.69
C ASN A 117 -1.10 -7.14 -2.43
N SER A 118 -2.36 -6.74 -2.59
CA SER A 118 -3.30 -6.51 -1.49
C SER A 118 -4.63 -7.25 -1.71
N ALA A 119 -5.54 -7.13 -0.76
CA ALA A 119 -6.87 -7.72 -0.79
C ALA A 119 -7.89 -6.77 -0.14
N PRO A 120 -9.19 -6.84 -0.51
CA PRO A 120 -10.22 -5.97 0.04
C PRO A 120 -10.72 -6.40 1.43
N GLU A 121 -10.20 -7.49 1.98
CA GLU A 121 -10.52 -7.95 3.33
C GLU A 121 -9.44 -8.87 3.90
N VAL A 122 -9.37 -8.92 5.24
CA VAL A 122 -8.57 -9.87 6.01
C VAL A 122 -9.46 -10.47 7.10
N LYS A 123 -10.32 -11.41 6.70
CA LYS A 123 -11.23 -12.10 7.63
C LYS A 123 -10.62 -13.42 8.11
N VAL A 124 -10.70 -13.63 9.40
CA VAL A 124 -10.40 -14.93 10.03
C VAL A 124 -11.68 -15.76 9.93
N ARG A 125 -11.71 -16.73 9.02
CA ARG A 125 -12.90 -17.53 8.71
C ARG A 125 -12.80 -18.97 9.24
N SER A 126 -11.60 -19.42 9.55
CA SER A 126 -11.32 -20.77 9.99
C SER A 126 -10.42 -20.81 11.22
N ALA A 127 -10.39 -21.95 11.91
CA ALA A 127 -9.44 -22.19 12.99
C ALA A 127 -7.98 -22.13 12.49
N ASP A 128 -7.73 -22.56 11.24
CA ASP A 128 -6.41 -22.47 10.62
C ASP A 128 -5.97 -21.02 10.40
N ASP A 129 -6.86 -20.16 9.87
CA ASP A 129 -6.59 -18.72 9.76
C ASP A 129 -6.25 -18.13 11.13
N TYR A 130 -7.04 -18.46 12.17
CA TYR A 130 -6.79 -17.98 13.52
C TYR A 130 -5.39 -18.38 14.00
N TRP A 131 -5.01 -19.67 13.82
CA TRP A 131 -3.70 -20.14 14.24
C TRP A 131 -2.55 -19.53 13.46
N GLN A 132 -2.71 -19.31 12.17
CA GLN A 132 -1.70 -18.62 11.34
C GLN A 132 -1.50 -17.17 11.79
N TRP A 133 -2.59 -16.43 12.06
CA TRP A 133 -2.52 -15.08 12.59
C TRP A 133 -1.92 -15.04 14.01
N ALA A 134 -2.36 -15.91 14.90
CA ALA A 134 -1.83 -16.02 16.26
C ALA A 134 -0.33 -16.31 16.27
N LYS A 135 0.12 -17.23 15.39
CA LYS A 135 1.55 -17.54 15.20
C LYS A 135 2.35 -16.32 14.73
N ARG A 136 1.86 -15.63 13.68
CA ARG A 136 2.53 -14.42 13.16
C ARG A 136 2.59 -13.33 14.23
N TRP A 137 1.50 -13.10 14.94
CA TRP A 137 1.42 -12.13 16.02
C TRP A 137 2.36 -12.47 17.19
N SER A 138 2.41 -13.72 17.62
CA SER A 138 3.32 -14.16 18.67
C SER A 138 4.78 -13.99 18.27
N LEU A 139 5.13 -14.37 17.03
CA LEU A 139 6.48 -14.14 16.50
C LEU A 139 6.83 -12.65 16.46
N ALA A 140 5.90 -11.81 16.02
CA ALA A 140 6.10 -10.37 15.98
C ALA A 140 6.30 -9.76 17.38
N ARG A 141 5.69 -10.32 18.44
CA ARG A 141 5.91 -9.89 19.82
C ARG A 141 7.26 -10.33 20.39
N VAL A 142 7.69 -11.53 20.09
CA VAL A 142 8.90 -12.12 20.65
C VAL A 142 10.16 -11.66 19.91
N LEU A 143 10.14 -11.69 18.58
CA LEU A 143 11.30 -11.36 17.77
C LEU A 143 11.53 -9.86 17.67
N SER A 144 12.81 -9.44 17.50
CA SER A 144 13.12 -8.06 17.16
C SER A 144 12.66 -7.74 15.71
N LEU A 145 12.35 -6.47 15.44
CA LEU A 145 12.00 -6.06 14.08
C LEU A 145 13.18 -6.19 13.11
N ALA A 146 14.41 -6.11 13.58
CA ALA A 146 15.60 -6.43 12.80
C ALA A 146 15.62 -7.90 12.35
N THR A 147 15.26 -8.83 13.23
CA THR A 147 15.16 -10.26 12.92
C THR A 147 14.05 -10.54 11.91
N ILE A 148 12.89 -9.91 12.11
CA ILE A 148 11.74 -10.03 11.21
C ILE A 148 12.10 -9.44 9.83
N GLY A 149 12.70 -8.26 9.79
CA GLY A 149 13.12 -7.59 8.56
C GLY A 149 14.14 -8.40 7.76
N LYS A 150 15.09 -9.05 8.45
CA LYS A 150 16.04 -9.96 7.80
C LYS A 150 15.32 -11.16 7.18
N ALA A 151 14.47 -11.85 7.93
CA ALA A 151 13.74 -13.01 7.43
C ALA A 151 12.80 -12.66 6.26
N LEU A 152 12.15 -11.48 6.32
CA LEU A 152 11.35 -10.97 5.22
C LEU A 152 12.22 -10.62 4.02
N GLY A 153 13.36 -9.96 4.21
CA GLY A 153 14.29 -9.64 3.14
C GLY A 153 14.74 -10.88 2.37
N ASP A 154 15.14 -11.94 3.09
CA ASP A 154 15.55 -13.22 2.49
C ASP A 154 14.40 -13.87 1.70
N ARG A 155 13.16 -13.73 2.16
CA ARG A 155 11.99 -14.28 1.49
C ARG A 155 11.55 -13.45 0.27
N LEU A 156 11.60 -12.12 0.37
CA LEU A 156 11.13 -11.20 -0.67
C LEU A 156 12.14 -11.00 -1.78
N PHE A 157 13.43 -11.11 -1.48
CA PHE A 157 14.53 -10.85 -2.41
C PHE A 157 15.53 -12.04 -2.43
N PRO A 158 15.12 -13.24 -2.87
CA PRO A 158 15.95 -14.46 -2.76
C PRO A 158 17.11 -14.52 -3.77
N LYS A 159 17.08 -13.68 -4.82
CA LYS A 159 18.07 -13.74 -5.90
C LYS A 159 19.43 -13.21 -5.44
N PRO A 160 20.57 -13.79 -5.91
CA PRO A 160 21.90 -13.35 -5.48
C PRO A 160 22.16 -11.85 -5.67
N HIS A 161 21.74 -11.28 -6.82
CA HIS A 161 21.92 -9.86 -7.14
C HIS A 161 21.06 -8.90 -6.28
N GLN A 162 20.10 -9.41 -5.52
CA GLN A 162 19.22 -8.62 -4.64
C GLN A 162 19.79 -8.46 -3.20
N ALA A 163 21.08 -8.76 -2.98
CA ALA A 163 21.69 -8.67 -1.66
C ALA A 163 21.55 -7.28 -1.01
N ASP A 164 21.66 -6.21 -1.80
CA ASP A 164 21.48 -4.84 -1.32
C ASP A 164 20.03 -4.55 -0.90
N LEU A 165 19.04 -5.06 -1.60
CA LEU A 165 17.63 -4.93 -1.22
C LEU A 165 17.36 -5.63 0.13
N ARG A 166 17.91 -6.85 0.32
CA ARG A 166 17.82 -7.56 1.61
C ARG A 166 18.43 -6.75 2.75
N ARG A 167 19.62 -6.21 2.55
CA ARG A 167 20.30 -5.39 3.55
C ARG A 167 19.49 -4.13 3.88
N LYS A 168 19.07 -3.36 2.87
CA LYS A 168 18.25 -2.16 3.04
C LYS A 168 16.95 -2.47 3.79
N MET A 169 16.28 -3.56 3.47
CA MET A 169 15.05 -3.97 4.14
C MET A 169 15.29 -4.26 5.62
N ALA A 170 16.30 -5.05 5.94
CA ALA A 170 16.66 -5.36 7.33
C ALA A 170 16.99 -4.09 8.14
N GLU A 171 17.76 -3.15 7.56
CA GLU A 171 18.12 -1.88 8.18
C GLU A 171 16.91 -0.96 8.39
N ARG A 172 15.98 -0.88 7.42
CA ARG A 172 14.74 -0.08 7.52
C ARG A 172 13.82 -0.66 8.59
N TRP A 173 13.63 -1.96 8.59
CA TRP A 173 12.78 -2.64 9.58
C TRP A 173 13.31 -2.55 11.00
N ALA A 174 14.62 -2.58 11.19
CA ALA A 174 15.27 -2.41 12.49
C ALA A 174 14.96 -1.06 13.16
N LYS A 175 14.65 -0.03 12.36
CA LYS A 175 14.34 1.33 12.83
C LYS A 175 12.87 1.55 13.20
N ASN A 176 11.99 0.61 12.89
CA ASN A 176 10.56 0.75 13.19
C ASN A 176 10.29 0.70 14.70
N ASP A 177 9.28 1.44 15.14
CA ASP A 177 8.72 1.30 16.48
C ASP A 177 7.91 -0.01 16.56
N LYS A 178 8.35 -0.92 17.46
CA LYS A 178 7.75 -2.25 17.59
C LYS A 178 6.29 -2.19 18.03
N ARG A 179 5.93 -1.26 18.90
CA ARG A 179 4.56 -1.10 19.38
C ARG A 179 3.66 -0.60 18.26
N ALA A 180 4.09 0.41 17.53
CA ALA A 180 3.33 0.93 16.38
C ALA A 180 3.17 -0.13 15.29
N TYR A 181 4.22 -0.93 15.00
CA TYR A 181 4.13 -2.06 14.08
C TYR A 181 3.06 -3.08 14.52
N LEU A 182 3.04 -3.47 15.81
CA LEU A 182 2.05 -4.40 16.33
C LEU A 182 0.63 -3.82 16.29
N ALA A 183 0.46 -2.54 16.62
CA ALA A 183 -0.83 -1.85 16.52
C ALA A 183 -1.34 -1.80 15.07
N SER A 184 -0.45 -1.57 14.10
CA SER A 184 -0.79 -1.60 12.67
C SER A 184 -1.08 -3.01 12.17
N PHE A 185 -0.39 -4.03 12.69
CA PHE A 185 -0.70 -5.42 12.41
C PHE A 185 -2.12 -5.78 12.92
N ASP A 186 -2.47 -5.35 14.14
CA ASP A 186 -3.81 -5.57 14.71
C ASP A 186 -4.90 -4.82 13.93
N ALA A 187 -4.58 -3.64 13.34
CA ALA A 187 -5.50 -2.87 12.52
C ALA A 187 -5.94 -3.58 11.23
N ILE A 188 -5.13 -4.51 10.73
CA ILE A 188 -5.39 -5.27 9.51
C ILE A 188 -6.37 -6.41 9.77
N VAL A 189 -6.25 -7.07 10.93
CA VAL A 189 -7.03 -8.29 11.24
C VAL A 189 -8.51 -7.96 11.46
N GLY A 190 -9.36 -8.62 10.72
CA GLY A 190 -10.83 -8.41 10.79
C GLY A 190 -11.33 -7.25 9.95
N TRP A 191 -10.44 -6.46 9.31
CA TRP A 191 -10.85 -5.42 8.38
C TRP A 191 -11.38 -6.00 7.06
N GLY A 192 -12.32 -5.29 6.42
CA GLY A 192 -12.80 -5.63 5.09
C GLY A 192 -13.83 -4.67 4.53
N VAL A 193 -13.76 -4.50 3.19
CA VAL A 193 -14.68 -3.70 2.37
C VAL A 193 -15.24 -4.48 1.17
N GLN A 194 -15.00 -5.80 1.11
CA GLN A 194 -15.35 -6.61 -0.07
C GLN A 194 -16.82 -6.47 -0.50
N GLU A 195 -17.74 -6.36 0.44
CA GLU A 195 -19.18 -6.20 0.16
C GLU A 195 -19.53 -4.82 -0.44
N ARG A 196 -18.60 -3.87 -0.39
CA ARG A 196 -18.75 -2.50 -0.89
C ARG A 196 -17.95 -2.20 -2.16
N LEU A 197 -17.27 -3.19 -2.76
CA LEU A 197 -16.42 -2.98 -3.94
C LEU A 197 -17.17 -2.42 -5.15
N SER A 198 -18.47 -2.70 -5.27
CA SER A 198 -19.33 -2.12 -6.32
C SER A 198 -19.46 -0.58 -6.25
N ARG A 199 -19.08 0.04 -5.13
CA ARG A 199 -19.03 1.50 -4.98
C ARG A 199 -17.81 2.14 -5.63
N ILE A 200 -16.79 1.34 -5.96
CA ILE A 200 -15.57 1.82 -6.62
C ILE A 200 -15.86 1.92 -8.10
N THR A 201 -16.20 3.11 -8.55
CA THR A 201 -16.57 3.39 -9.96
C THR A 201 -15.40 3.84 -10.82
N CYS A 202 -14.27 4.23 -10.21
CA CYS A 202 -13.09 4.64 -10.95
C CYS A 202 -12.37 3.45 -11.59
N PRO A 203 -11.66 3.65 -12.72
CA PRO A 203 -10.81 2.64 -13.31
C PRO A 203 -9.83 2.06 -12.30
N THR A 204 -9.75 0.73 -12.21
CA THR A 204 -8.95 0.03 -11.19
C THR A 204 -7.96 -0.95 -11.83
N LEU A 205 -6.68 -0.81 -11.48
CA LEU A 205 -5.63 -1.77 -11.80
C LEU A 205 -5.30 -2.60 -10.55
N VAL A 206 -5.36 -3.91 -10.68
CA VAL A 206 -4.85 -4.82 -9.64
C VAL A 206 -3.56 -5.44 -10.15
N ILE A 207 -2.45 -5.14 -9.48
CA ILE A 207 -1.14 -5.76 -9.76
C ILE A 207 -0.87 -6.84 -8.72
N ARG A 208 -0.46 -8.00 -9.22
CA ARG A 208 -0.09 -9.14 -8.41
C ARG A 208 1.26 -9.70 -8.85
N ALA A 209 2.12 -10.02 -7.88
CA ALA A 209 3.30 -10.85 -8.10
C ALA A 209 2.89 -12.34 -8.23
N ASP A 210 3.51 -13.08 -9.13
CA ASP A 210 3.25 -14.53 -9.29
C ASP A 210 3.61 -15.34 -8.03
N HIS A 211 4.62 -14.90 -7.26
CA HIS A 211 5.05 -15.50 -5.99
C HIS A 211 4.56 -14.72 -4.75
N ASP A 212 3.41 -14.01 -4.83
CA ASP A 212 2.82 -13.33 -3.68
C ASP A 212 2.28 -14.31 -2.62
N TYR A 213 2.04 -13.81 -1.41
CA TYR A 213 1.52 -14.60 -0.27
C TYR A 213 0.12 -15.14 -0.50
N THR A 214 -0.70 -14.44 -1.30
CA THR A 214 -2.08 -14.79 -1.57
C THR A 214 -2.23 -15.43 -2.94
N PRO A 215 -3.03 -16.52 -3.08
CA PRO A 215 -3.26 -17.19 -4.35
C PRO A 215 -3.89 -16.27 -5.41
N VAL A 216 -3.57 -16.51 -6.70
CA VAL A 216 -4.16 -15.80 -7.86
C VAL A 216 -5.68 -15.84 -7.80
N ALA A 217 -6.24 -17.04 -7.56
CA ALA A 217 -7.68 -17.27 -7.54
C ALA A 217 -8.44 -16.33 -6.59
N GLN A 218 -7.86 -15.94 -5.47
CA GLN A 218 -8.50 -14.96 -4.57
C GLN A 218 -8.59 -13.57 -5.18
N LYS A 219 -7.57 -13.16 -5.96
CA LYS A 219 -7.58 -11.85 -6.62
C LYS A 219 -8.54 -11.82 -7.80
N GLU A 220 -8.59 -12.88 -8.59
CA GLU A 220 -9.57 -13.04 -9.67
C GLU A 220 -11.02 -12.97 -9.18
N LEU A 221 -11.29 -13.47 -7.96
CA LEU A 221 -12.62 -13.42 -7.37
C LEU A 221 -13.05 -11.98 -7.06
N TYR A 222 -12.21 -11.20 -6.37
CA TYR A 222 -12.63 -9.85 -6.00
C TYR A 222 -12.54 -8.85 -7.17
N VAL A 223 -11.66 -9.07 -8.14
CA VAL A 223 -11.59 -8.24 -9.35
C VAL A 223 -12.93 -8.27 -10.11
N LYS A 224 -13.61 -9.40 -10.13
CA LYS A 224 -14.96 -9.53 -10.74
C LYS A 224 -16.05 -8.74 -10.00
N LEU A 225 -15.81 -8.31 -8.78
CA LEU A 225 -16.73 -7.49 -8.00
C LEU A 225 -16.52 -5.98 -8.21
N LEU A 226 -15.46 -5.59 -8.90
CA LEU A 226 -15.15 -4.21 -9.27
C LEU A 226 -15.78 -3.90 -10.62
N PRO A 227 -16.50 -2.75 -10.77
CA PRO A 227 -17.18 -2.39 -12.03
C PRO A 227 -16.24 -2.24 -13.23
N ASP A 228 -15.08 -1.62 -13.03
CA ASP A 228 -14.07 -1.38 -14.06
C ASP A 228 -12.68 -1.74 -13.53
N ALA A 229 -12.29 -3.00 -13.68
CA ALA A 229 -11.00 -3.46 -13.16
C ALA A 229 -10.28 -4.44 -14.09
N ARG A 230 -8.96 -4.31 -14.15
CA ARG A 230 -8.08 -5.30 -14.79
C ARG A 230 -7.07 -5.86 -13.80
N LEU A 231 -6.76 -7.14 -13.93
CA LEU A 231 -5.71 -7.84 -13.20
C LEU A 231 -4.47 -8.00 -14.09
N VAL A 232 -3.31 -7.60 -13.56
CA VAL A 232 -2.01 -7.86 -14.18
C VAL A 232 -1.15 -8.68 -13.22
N VAL A 233 -0.59 -9.78 -13.71
CA VAL A 233 0.38 -10.60 -12.97
C VAL A 233 1.77 -10.22 -13.45
N ILE A 234 2.64 -9.82 -12.51
CA ILE A 234 4.07 -9.59 -12.78
C ILE A 234 4.82 -10.85 -12.41
N GLU A 235 5.44 -11.45 -13.42
CA GLU A 235 6.18 -12.70 -13.30
C GLU A 235 7.53 -12.51 -12.61
N ASP A 236 8.07 -13.57 -12.01
CA ASP A 236 9.32 -13.63 -11.28
C ASP A 236 9.44 -12.55 -10.19
N SER A 237 8.29 -12.24 -9.58
CA SER A 237 8.12 -11.18 -8.58
C SER A 237 7.52 -11.71 -7.29
N ARG A 238 7.80 -11.01 -6.19
CA ARG A 238 7.27 -11.27 -4.86
C ARG A 238 6.53 -10.06 -4.31
N HIS A 239 6.13 -10.13 -3.04
CA HIS A 239 5.25 -9.15 -2.41
C HIS A 239 5.71 -7.68 -2.55
N ALA A 240 7.01 -7.41 -2.58
CA ALA A 240 7.56 -6.07 -2.77
C ALA A 240 7.81 -5.73 -4.24
N THR A 241 6.86 -6.00 -5.13
CA THR A 241 6.93 -5.82 -6.58
C THR A 241 7.56 -4.50 -7.04
N PRO A 242 7.24 -3.33 -6.43
CA PRO A 242 7.87 -2.06 -6.82
C PRO A 242 9.39 -2.03 -6.67
N LEU A 243 9.94 -2.81 -5.74
CA LEU A 243 11.39 -2.94 -5.51
C LEU A 243 12.00 -4.16 -6.21
N ASP A 244 11.20 -5.22 -6.39
CA ASP A 244 11.66 -6.49 -6.94
C ASP A 244 11.70 -6.48 -8.48
N GLN A 245 10.70 -5.86 -9.11
CA GLN A 245 10.57 -5.72 -10.57
C GLN A 245 10.23 -4.27 -10.97
N PRO A 246 11.10 -3.29 -10.64
CA PRO A 246 10.75 -1.87 -10.76
C PRO A 246 10.45 -1.42 -12.19
N GLU A 247 11.18 -1.92 -13.19
CA GLU A 247 10.98 -1.52 -14.58
C GLU A 247 9.61 -1.98 -15.11
N VAL A 248 9.26 -3.24 -14.88
CA VAL A 248 7.97 -3.82 -15.29
C VAL A 248 6.83 -3.17 -14.54
N PHE A 249 7.00 -2.95 -13.23
CA PHE A 249 6.01 -2.26 -12.41
C PHE A 249 5.76 -0.83 -12.90
N ASN A 250 6.81 -0.04 -13.12
CA ASN A 250 6.70 1.34 -13.59
C ASN A 250 6.04 1.42 -14.96
N ALA A 251 6.42 0.55 -15.90
CA ALA A 251 5.82 0.50 -17.24
C ALA A 251 4.32 0.16 -17.16
N THR A 252 3.96 -0.86 -16.38
CA THR A 252 2.57 -1.30 -16.19
C THR A 252 1.70 -0.19 -15.57
N LEU A 253 2.22 0.48 -14.53
CA LEU A 253 1.52 1.56 -13.88
C LEU A 253 1.35 2.77 -14.80
N LEU A 254 2.42 3.21 -15.50
CA LEU A 254 2.35 4.34 -16.44
C LEU A 254 1.40 4.08 -17.60
N ASP A 255 1.36 2.87 -18.17
CA ASP A 255 0.41 2.49 -19.21
C ASP A 255 -1.03 2.64 -18.71
N PHE A 256 -1.31 2.14 -17.52
CA PHE A 256 -2.64 2.28 -16.91
C PHE A 256 -3.02 3.74 -16.70
N LEU A 257 -2.16 4.54 -16.07
CA LEU A 257 -2.45 5.94 -15.77
C LEU A 257 -2.68 6.75 -17.04
N LYS A 258 -1.89 6.54 -18.09
CA LYS A 258 -2.09 7.17 -19.41
C LYS A 258 -3.42 6.79 -20.02
N THR A 259 -3.82 5.53 -19.95
CA THR A 259 -5.12 5.06 -20.45
C THR A 259 -6.25 5.82 -19.76
N VAL A 260 -6.19 5.97 -18.42
CA VAL A 260 -7.20 6.72 -17.66
C VAL A 260 -7.26 8.19 -18.06
N GLU A 261 -6.11 8.83 -18.34
CA GLU A 261 -6.08 10.25 -18.71
C GLU A 261 -6.56 10.53 -20.14
N THR A 262 -6.43 9.55 -21.03
CA THR A 262 -6.83 9.68 -22.45
C THR A 262 -8.27 9.24 -22.72
N THR A 263 -8.88 8.50 -21.78
CA THR A 263 -10.29 8.08 -21.91
C THR A 263 -11.20 9.26 -21.54
N PRO A 264 -12.08 9.75 -22.45
CA PRO A 264 -13.06 10.77 -22.08
C PRO A 264 -13.90 10.26 -20.90
N GLN A 265 -13.99 11.04 -19.84
CA GLN A 265 -14.96 10.78 -18.79
C GLN A 265 -16.30 11.33 -19.28
N ASP A 266 -17.22 10.43 -19.65
CA ASP A 266 -18.61 10.81 -19.93
C ASP A 266 -19.21 11.35 -18.62
N HIS A 267 -19.41 12.64 -18.57
CA HIS A 267 -20.02 13.38 -17.45
C HIS A 267 -21.54 13.29 -17.53
#